data_704f87d11c08efe6df742b34d9269fce
#
_entry.id   704f87d11c08efe6df742b34d9269fce
#
_cell.length_a   1.000
_cell.length_b   1.000
_cell.length_c   1.000
_cell.angle_alpha   90.00
_cell.angle_beta   90.00
_cell.angle_gamma   90.00
#
_symmetry.space_group_name_H-M   'P 1'
#
loop_
_entity.id
_entity.type
_entity.pdbx_description
1 polymer ?
#
loop_
_entity_poly.entity_id
_entity_poly.type
_entity_poly.pdbx_seq_one_letter_code
_entity_poly.pdbx_strand_id
1 'polypeptide(L)'
;MRIGIDCDGVLRDFIPYLTNHIKENHPEHADKILVPTSWDWEQWLPFWTEDETEKYVFEDNFLDLFGPECPPIQSSFEDWPKLRAWAIENGHELVLVSAQRKHCIEPTEAWLQRWGFVGFDEIIFTHKKHLTDVDVLIDDSPSKLFRFKKQSINDGSPICVKQTWNTECHTKMMTIDRLSDIIDKVFG
;
A
#
# COMPACT_ATOMS: atom_id res chain seq x y z
N MET A 1 16.12 13.84 1.41
CA MET A 1 15.00 13.32 2.26
C MET A 1 14.80 11.85 1.93
N ARG A 2 14.33 11.10 2.91
CA ARG A 2 13.94 9.69 2.76
C ARG A 2 12.42 9.59 2.64
N ILE A 3 11.94 9.10 1.51
CA ILE A 3 10.51 9.02 1.16
C ILE A 3 10.08 7.56 1.25
N GLY A 4 9.35 7.23 2.30
CA GLY A 4 8.75 5.91 2.50
C GLY A 4 7.50 5.72 1.65
N ILE A 5 7.41 4.62 0.94
CA ILE A 5 6.28 4.28 0.06
C ILE A 5 5.76 2.90 0.46
N ASP A 6 4.46 2.79 0.73
CA ASP A 6 3.82 1.50 0.98
C ASP A 6 3.65 0.70 -0.33
N CYS A 7 3.39 -0.58 -0.20
CA CYS A 7 3.14 -1.48 -1.33
C CYS A 7 1.65 -1.58 -1.65
N ASP A 8 0.86 -2.17 -0.73
CA ASP A 8 -0.54 -2.47 -0.96
C ASP A 8 -1.41 -1.21 -0.89
N GLY A 9 -2.27 -1.01 -1.90
CA GLY A 9 -3.10 0.19 -1.99
C GLY A 9 -2.35 1.47 -2.42
N VAL A 10 -1.03 1.38 -2.63
CA VAL A 10 -0.17 2.47 -3.13
C VAL A 10 0.49 2.10 -4.45
N LEU A 11 1.17 0.97 -4.51
CA LEU A 11 1.80 0.44 -5.71
C LEU A 11 0.99 -0.71 -6.32
N ARG A 12 0.57 -1.67 -5.48
CA ARG A 12 -0.16 -2.87 -5.83
C ARG A 12 -1.65 -2.66 -5.65
N ASP A 13 -2.45 -3.04 -6.64
CA ASP A 13 -3.92 -2.93 -6.64
C ASP A 13 -4.57 -4.08 -5.87
N PHE A 14 -4.16 -4.21 -4.59
CA PHE A 14 -4.43 -5.37 -3.76
C PHE A 14 -5.92 -5.61 -3.52
N ILE A 15 -6.68 -4.59 -3.11
CA ILE A 15 -8.10 -4.75 -2.72
C ILE A 15 -8.99 -5.16 -3.90
N PRO A 16 -8.94 -4.53 -5.08
CA PRO A 16 -9.66 -4.99 -6.25
C PRO A 16 -9.25 -6.40 -6.68
N TYR A 17 -7.96 -6.72 -6.61
CA TYR A 17 -7.46 -8.05 -6.95
C TYR A 17 -7.98 -9.12 -5.98
N LEU A 18 -7.88 -8.89 -4.67
CA LEU A 18 -8.46 -9.77 -3.64
C LEU A 18 -9.96 -9.97 -3.86
N THR A 19 -10.69 -8.89 -4.14
CA THR A 19 -12.13 -8.95 -4.41
C THR A 19 -12.45 -9.88 -5.59
N ASN A 20 -11.71 -9.76 -6.69
CA ASN A 20 -11.89 -10.62 -7.86
C ASN A 20 -11.48 -12.06 -7.57
N HIS A 21 -10.36 -12.26 -6.87
CA HIS A 21 -9.89 -13.58 -6.47
C HIS A 21 -10.95 -14.32 -5.61
N ILE A 22 -11.59 -13.61 -4.67
CA ILE A 22 -12.70 -14.19 -3.88
C ILE A 22 -13.89 -14.54 -4.79
N LYS A 23 -14.29 -13.67 -5.71
CA LYS A 23 -15.41 -13.94 -6.63
C LYS A 23 -15.19 -15.16 -7.52
N GLU A 24 -13.97 -15.37 -7.94
CA GLU A 24 -13.59 -16.50 -8.79
C GLU A 24 -13.54 -17.82 -8.01
N ASN A 25 -13.01 -17.81 -6.80
CA ASN A 25 -12.82 -19.01 -5.98
C ASN A 25 -14.02 -19.32 -5.08
N HIS A 26 -14.87 -18.33 -4.78
CA HIS A 26 -16.06 -18.41 -3.94
C HIS A 26 -17.25 -17.72 -4.60
N PRO A 27 -17.73 -18.21 -5.75
CA PRO A 27 -18.82 -17.57 -6.51
C PRO A 27 -20.13 -17.45 -5.72
N GLU A 28 -20.35 -18.29 -4.71
CA GLU A 28 -21.49 -18.22 -3.78
C GLU A 28 -21.49 -16.97 -2.89
N HIS A 29 -20.36 -16.25 -2.83
CA HIS A 29 -20.20 -15.00 -2.09
C HIS A 29 -20.10 -13.76 -2.98
N ALA A 30 -20.03 -13.92 -4.30
CA ALA A 30 -19.76 -12.83 -5.24
C ALA A 30 -20.70 -11.62 -5.07
N ASP A 31 -22.00 -11.88 -4.87
CA ASP A 31 -23.03 -10.83 -4.70
C ASP A 31 -23.08 -10.24 -3.27
N LYS A 32 -22.32 -10.80 -2.34
CA LYS A 32 -22.27 -10.36 -0.95
C LYS A 32 -21.09 -9.45 -0.63
N ILE A 33 -20.11 -9.34 -1.55
CA ILE A 33 -18.95 -8.48 -1.38
C ILE A 33 -19.40 -7.03 -1.53
N LEU A 34 -19.18 -6.23 -0.50
CA LEU A 34 -19.51 -4.82 -0.51
C LEU A 34 -18.33 -3.97 -0.98
N VAL A 35 -18.59 -2.70 -1.31
CA VAL A 35 -17.53 -1.75 -1.65
C VAL A 35 -16.72 -1.45 -0.38
N PRO A 36 -15.39 -1.62 -0.38
CA PRO A 36 -14.56 -1.30 0.77
C PRO A 36 -14.62 0.19 1.10
N THR A 37 -15.09 0.52 2.31
CA THR A 37 -15.14 1.89 2.84
C THR A 37 -14.30 2.05 4.10
N SER A 38 -13.67 0.97 4.56
CA SER A 38 -12.75 0.93 5.70
C SER A 38 -11.77 -0.24 5.55
N TRP A 39 -10.74 -0.29 6.41
CA TRP A 39 -9.82 -1.43 6.55
C TRP A 39 -10.38 -2.58 7.41
N ASP A 40 -11.61 -2.49 7.83
CA ASP A 40 -12.29 -3.54 8.58
C ASP A 40 -12.88 -4.55 7.59
N TRP A 41 -12.31 -5.74 7.54
CA TRP A 41 -12.69 -6.80 6.60
C TRP A 41 -14.16 -7.18 6.73
N GLU A 42 -14.70 -7.27 7.95
CA GLU A 42 -16.09 -7.69 8.20
C GLU A 42 -17.11 -6.69 7.61
N GLN A 43 -16.72 -5.43 7.41
CA GLN A 43 -17.61 -4.43 6.81
C GLN A 43 -17.83 -4.62 5.31
N TRP A 44 -16.92 -5.25 4.60
CA TRP A 44 -17.07 -5.47 3.17
C TRP A 44 -16.99 -6.94 2.72
N LEU A 45 -16.58 -7.83 3.63
CA LEU A 45 -16.65 -9.29 3.48
C LEU A 45 -17.54 -9.89 4.60
N PRO A 46 -18.84 -9.53 4.68
CA PRO A 46 -19.68 -9.86 5.83
C PRO A 46 -20.04 -11.35 5.96
N PHE A 47 -19.58 -12.18 5.07
CA PHE A 47 -19.76 -13.64 5.06
C PHE A 47 -18.59 -14.39 5.71
N TRP A 48 -17.51 -13.71 6.04
CA TRP A 48 -16.36 -14.25 6.76
C TRP A 48 -16.08 -13.45 8.03
N THR A 49 -15.59 -14.11 9.04
CA THR A 49 -14.98 -13.49 10.22
C THR A 49 -13.59 -12.93 9.87
N GLU A 50 -13.04 -12.08 10.73
CA GLU A 50 -11.67 -11.59 10.58
C GLU A 50 -10.67 -12.74 10.47
N ASP A 51 -10.79 -13.77 11.33
CA ASP A 51 -9.90 -14.95 11.32
C ASP A 51 -10.00 -15.74 10.00
N GLU A 52 -11.21 -15.92 9.46
CA GLU A 52 -11.42 -16.60 8.17
C GLU A 52 -10.83 -15.79 7.02
N THR A 53 -11.01 -14.48 7.03
CA THR A 53 -10.42 -13.59 6.02
C THR A 53 -8.89 -13.59 6.13
N GLU A 54 -8.33 -13.48 7.33
CA GLU A 54 -6.89 -13.54 7.54
C GLU A 54 -6.29 -14.87 7.07
N LYS A 55 -6.96 -15.99 7.39
CA LYS A 55 -6.54 -17.30 6.92
C LYS A 55 -6.56 -17.38 5.40
N TYR A 56 -7.66 -16.95 4.76
CA TYR A 56 -7.76 -16.93 3.30
C TYR A 56 -6.65 -16.12 2.64
N VAL A 57 -6.40 -14.91 3.14
CA VAL A 57 -5.45 -13.96 2.55
C VAL A 57 -3.99 -14.38 2.81
N PHE A 58 -3.67 -14.73 4.06
CA PHE A 58 -2.27 -14.85 4.48
C PHE A 58 -1.78 -16.29 4.65
N GLU A 59 -2.66 -17.29 4.61
CA GLU A 59 -2.26 -18.68 4.75
C GLU A 59 -2.56 -19.48 3.48
N ASP A 60 -3.82 -19.41 3.01
CA ASP A 60 -4.27 -20.29 1.94
C ASP A 60 -3.89 -19.75 0.53
N ASN A 61 -3.89 -18.41 0.33
CA ASN A 61 -3.73 -17.80 -1.01
C ASN A 61 -2.62 -16.73 -1.10
N PHE A 62 -1.71 -16.66 -0.14
CA PHE A 62 -0.72 -15.59 -0.09
C PHE A 62 0.21 -15.53 -1.31
N LEU A 63 0.52 -16.67 -1.92
CA LEU A 63 1.37 -16.71 -3.12
C LEU A 63 0.70 -16.03 -4.31
N ASP A 64 -0.60 -16.23 -4.48
CA ASP A 64 -1.36 -15.62 -5.56
C ASP A 64 -1.63 -14.14 -5.27
N LEU A 65 -2.05 -13.83 -4.04
CA LEU A 65 -2.47 -12.48 -3.66
C LEU A 65 -1.30 -11.49 -3.54
N PHE A 66 -0.15 -11.94 -3.05
CA PHE A 66 1.04 -11.08 -2.92
C PHE A 66 2.08 -11.32 -4.01
N GLY A 67 1.83 -12.31 -4.87
CA GLY A 67 2.71 -12.70 -5.96
C GLY A 67 2.59 -11.87 -7.24
N PRO A 68 3.36 -12.24 -8.28
CA PRO A 68 3.48 -11.49 -9.54
C PRO A 68 2.19 -11.27 -10.32
N GLU A 69 1.16 -12.06 -10.10
CA GLU A 69 -0.12 -12.01 -10.85
C GLU A 69 -1.02 -10.85 -10.39
N CYS A 70 -0.84 -10.36 -9.15
CA CYS A 70 -1.57 -9.19 -8.69
C CYS A 70 -1.16 -7.95 -9.51
N PRO A 71 -2.08 -7.21 -10.14
CA PRO A 71 -1.71 -6.05 -10.96
C PRO A 71 -1.22 -4.89 -10.08
N PRO A 72 -0.40 -3.98 -10.64
CA PRO A 72 -0.12 -2.71 -10.02
C PRO A 72 -1.30 -1.75 -10.16
N ILE A 73 -1.35 -0.74 -9.30
CA ILE A 73 -2.14 0.46 -9.57
C ILE A 73 -1.57 1.11 -10.83
N GLN A 74 -2.39 1.23 -11.86
CA GLN A 74 -1.95 1.67 -13.18
C GLN A 74 -1.22 3.02 -13.14
N SER A 75 -1.76 4.00 -12.41
CA SER A 75 -1.12 5.31 -12.27
C SER A 75 0.23 5.23 -11.54
N SER A 76 0.37 4.37 -10.55
CA SER A 76 1.64 4.18 -9.84
C SER A 76 2.70 3.52 -10.71
N PHE A 77 2.29 2.56 -11.53
CA PHE A 77 3.18 1.94 -12.52
C PHE A 77 3.69 2.96 -13.56
N GLU A 78 2.80 3.81 -14.07
CA GLU A 78 3.16 4.87 -15.03
C GLU A 78 4.05 5.96 -14.41
N ASP A 79 3.80 6.29 -13.14
CA ASP A 79 4.50 7.36 -12.43
C ASP A 79 5.86 6.94 -11.86
N TRP A 80 6.07 5.64 -11.63
CA TRP A 80 7.29 5.15 -10.96
C TRP A 80 8.59 5.60 -11.61
N PRO A 81 8.78 5.48 -12.94
CA PRO A 81 10.02 5.92 -13.59
C PRO A 81 10.26 7.43 -13.42
N LYS A 82 9.19 8.25 -13.47
CA LYS A 82 9.27 9.70 -13.29
C LYS A 82 9.63 10.05 -11.85
N LEU A 83 8.98 9.43 -10.88
CA LEU A 83 9.27 9.66 -9.47
C LEU A 83 10.72 9.25 -9.12
N ARG A 84 11.17 8.11 -9.64
CA ARG A 84 12.54 7.62 -9.41
C ARG A 84 13.58 8.56 -10.01
N ALA A 85 13.40 9.02 -11.25
CA ALA A 85 14.30 9.97 -11.90
C ALA A 85 14.38 11.28 -11.11
N TRP A 86 13.23 11.84 -10.73
CA TRP A 86 13.14 13.04 -9.93
C TRP A 86 13.85 12.90 -8.56
N ALA A 87 13.67 11.79 -7.88
CA ALA A 87 14.31 11.54 -6.59
C ALA A 87 15.84 11.52 -6.73
N ILE A 88 16.38 10.86 -7.75
CA ILE A 88 17.82 10.84 -8.05
C ILE A 88 18.35 12.26 -8.31
N GLU A 89 17.67 13.01 -9.18
CA GLU A 89 18.08 14.36 -9.57
C GLU A 89 18.13 15.34 -8.39
N ASN A 90 17.24 15.13 -7.41
CA ASN A 90 17.13 16.00 -6.24
C ASN A 90 17.79 15.42 -4.96
N GLY A 91 18.50 14.30 -5.06
CA GLY A 91 19.21 13.70 -3.93
C GLY A 91 18.28 13.17 -2.84
N HIS A 92 17.12 12.62 -3.24
CA HIS A 92 16.17 11.96 -2.35
C HIS A 92 16.31 10.45 -2.44
N GLU A 93 16.06 9.77 -1.32
CA GLU A 93 16.00 8.31 -1.25
C GLU A 93 14.54 7.84 -1.29
N LEU A 94 14.25 6.81 -2.09
CA LEU A 94 12.98 6.12 -2.10
C LEU A 94 13.11 4.82 -1.31
N VAL A 95 12.30 4.67 -0.27
CA VAL A 95 12.33 3.53 0.64
C VAL A 95 10.99 2.79 0.55
N LEU A 96 10.99 1.50 0.22
CA LEU A 96 9.78 0.71 0.39
C LEU A 96 9.55 0.45 1.88
N VAL A 97 8.35 0.77 2.40
CA VAL A 97 7.99 0.53 3.80
C VAL A 97 6.66 -0.21 3.85
N SER A 98 6.69 -1.53 3.84
CA SER A 98 5.49 -2.36 3.78
C SER A 98 5.28 -3.23 5.01
N ALA A 99 4.01 -3.44 5.40
CA ALA A 99 3.62 -4.22 6.58
C ALA A 99 3.34 -5.70 6.24
N GLN A 100 4.24 -6.34 5.50
CA GLN A 100 4.07 -7.73 5.08
C GLN A 100 4.35 -8.73 6.22
N ARG A 101 3.62 -9.84 6.24
CA ARG A 101 3.97 -11.02 7.04
C ARG A 101 5.21 -11.69 6.45
N LYS A 102 5.99 -12.37 7.29
CA LYS A 102 7.29 -12.94 6.90
C LYS A 102 7.24 -13.80 5.63
N HIS A 103 6.22 -14.64 5.49
CA HIS A 103 6.06 -15.54 4.33
C HIS A 103 5.52 -14.84 3.07
N CYS A 104 4.99 -13.60 3.20
CA CYS A 104 4.57 -12.77 2.08
C CYS A 104 5.70 -11.88 1.52
N ILE A 105 6.88 -11.86 2.16
CA ILE A 105 8.01 -11.03 1.74
C ILE A 105 8.53 -11.48 0.37
N GLU A 106 8.89 -12.75 0.22
CA GLU A 106 9.41 -13.30 -1.03
C GLU A 106 8.44 -13.10 -2.22
N PRO A 107 7.13 -13.43 -2.12
CA PRO A 107 6.16 -13.10 -3.16
C PRO A 107 6.09 -11.60 -3.49
N THR A 108 6.17 -10.72 -2.48
CA THR A 108 6.17 -9.27 -2.69
C THR A 108 7.43 -8.80 -3.41
N GLU A 109 8.61 -9.31 -3.07
CA GLU A 109 9.85 -9.01 -3.77
C GLU A 109 9.80 -9.47 -5.24
N ALA A 110 9.27 -10.67 -5.50
CA ALA A 110 9.04 -11.18 -6.86
C ALA A 110 8.05 -10.27 -7.63
N TRP A 111 7.01 -9.78 -6.96
CA TRP A 111 6.05 -8.83 -7.51
C TRP A 111 6.72 -7.51 -7.92
N LEU A 112 7.55 -6.92 -7.05
CA LEU A 112 8.30 -5.68 -7.33
C LEU A 112 9.18 -5.84 -8.57
N GLN A 113 9.90 -6.95 -8.68
CA GLN A 113 10.74 -7.26 -9.84
C GLN A 113 9.91 -7.44 -11.12
N ARG A 114 8.82 -8.17 -11.06
CA ARG A 114 7.93 -8.44 -12.20
C ARG A 114 7.36 -7.17 -12.80
N TRP A 115 6.93 -6.24 -11.95
CA TRP A 115 6.28 -5.00 -12.37
C TRP A 115 7.25 -3.80 -12.50
N GLY A 116 8.55 -4.04 -12.33
CA GLY A 116 9.55 -3.00 -12.54
C GLY A 116 9.60 -1.91 -11.48
N PHE A 117 9.03 -2.16 -10.28
CA PHE A 117 9.21 -1.29 -9.12
C PHE A 117 10.59 -1.55 -8.49
N VAL A 118 11.63 -1.29 -9.26
CA VAL A 118 13.03 -1.50 -8.87
C VAL A 118 13.73 -0.17 -8.58
N GLY A 119 14.87 -0.25 -7.90
CA GLY A 119 15.68 0.94 -7.60
C GLY A 119 15.23 1.69 -6.35
N PHE A 120 14.53 1.03 -5.43
CA PHE A 120 14.46 1.51 -4.05
C PHE A 120 15.86 1.53 -3.44
N ASP A 121 16.15 2.56 -2.67
CA ASP A 121 17.42 2.70 -1.95
C ASP A 121 17.46 1.77 -0.73
N GLU A 122 16.29 1.47 -0.16
CA GLU A 122 16.10 0.50 0.92
C GLU A 122 14.70 -0.15 0.84
N ILE A 123 14.59 -1.39 1.34
CA ILE A 123 13.31 -2.10 1.48
C ILE A 123 13.16 -2.50 2.96
N ILE A 124 12.09 -2.04 3.59
CA ILE A 124 11.78 -2.26 5.01
C ILE A 124 10.43 -2.95 5.14
N PHE A 125 10.42 -4.18 5.67
CA PHE A 125 9.18 -4.88 6.03
C PHE A 125 8.91 -4.73 7.52
N THR A 126 7.90 -3.94 7.89
CA THR A 126 7.56 -3.68 9.29
C THR A 126 6.11 -3.21 9.49
N HIS A 127 5.46 -3.70 10.55
CA HIS A 127 4.18 -3.16 11.02
C HIS A 127 4.33 -1.83 11.80
N LYS A 128 5.56 -1.49 12.21
CA LYS A 128 5.87 -0.28 13.00
C LYS A 128 6.45 0.82 12.11
N LYS A 129 5.75 1.16 11.03
CA LYS A 129 6.19 2.17 10.06
C LYS A 129 6.58 3.52 10.68
N HIS A 130 5.97 3.88 11.82
CA HIS A 130 6.31 5.10 12.58
C HIS A 130 7.70 5.07 13.24
N LEU A 131 8.35 3.91 13.30
CA LEU A 131 9.73 3.76 13.81
C LEU A 131 10.76 3.66 12.69
N THR A 132 10.37 3.82 11.42
CA THR A 132 11.32 3.86 10.30
C THR A 132 11.91 5.25 10.18
N ASP A 133 13.15 5.30 9.70
CA ASP A 133 13.89 6.53 9.46
C ASP A 133 13.51 7.11 8.08
N VAL A 134 12.24 7.52 7.94
CA VAL A 134 11.75 8.23 6.76
C VAL A 134 11.17 9.59 7.15
N ASP A 135 11.41 10.59 6.30
CA ASP A 135 10.91 11.97 6.51
C ASP A 135 9.46 12.10 6.05
N VAL A 136 9.07 11.32 5.05
CA VAL A 136 7.73 11.28 4.49
C VAL A 136 7.28 9.83 4.40
N LEU A 137 6.02 9.54 4.76
CA LEU A 137 5.40 8.24 4.56
C LEU A 137 4.18 8.38 3.64
N ILE A 138 4.24 7.74 2.48
CA ILE A 138 3.12 7.60 1.54
C ILE A 138 2.46 6.25 1.79
N ASP A 139 1.19 6.27 2.19
CA ASP A 139 0.45 5.07 2.59
C ASP A 139 -1.04 5.29 2.31
N ASP A 140 -1.83 4.24 2.25
CA ASP A 140 -3.29 4.32 2.09
C ASP A 140 -4.04 3.97 3.39
N SER A 141 -3.34 3.42 4.39
CA SER A 141 -3.92 2.98 5.67
C SER A 141 -4.05 4.13 6.68
N PRO A 142 -5.28 4.53 7.07
CA PRO A 142 -5.49 5.58 8.06
C PRO A 142 -4.75 5.33 9.37
N SER A 143 -4.83 4.11 9.88
CA SER A 143 -4.22 3.73 11.17
C SER A 143 -2.70 3.90 11.16
N LYS A 144 -2.03 3.56 10.05
CA LYS A 144 -0.58 3.72 9.87
C LYS A 144 -0.21 5.20 9.77
N LEU A 145 -0.94 5.96 8.96
CA LEU A 145 -0.70 7.39 8.74
C LEU A 145 -0.93 8.23 10.00
N PHE A 146 -2.04 7.99 10.75
CA PHE A 146 -2.28 8.69 12.02
C PHE A 146 -1.23 8.34 13.08
N ARG A 147 -0.79 7.07 13.12
CA ARG A 147 0.28 6.68 14.03
C ARG A 147 1.60 7.33 13.62
N PHE A 148 1.94 7.35 12.34
CA PHE A 148 3.13 8.01 11.83
C PHE A 148 3.12 9.51 12.15
N LYS A 149 2.01 10.21 11.89
CA LYS A 149 1.84 11.63 12.24
C LYS A 149 2.10 11.93 13.72
N LYS A 150 1.73 10.99 14.61
CA LYS A 150 1.78 11.21 16.07
C LYS A 150 3.09 10.74 16.69
N GLN A 151 3.77 9.77 16.11
CA GLN A 151 4.81 8.98 16.77
C GLN A 151 6.04 8.72 15.88
N SER A 152 6.16 9.35 14.70
CA SER A 152 7.36 9.16 13.88
C SER A 152 8.60 9.69 14.61
N ILE A 153 9.71 8.99 14.46
CA ILE A 153 10.96 9.33 15.15
C ILE A 153 11.61 10.61 14.62
N ASN A 154 11.25 11.03 13.40
CA ASN A 154 11.80 12.20 12.71
C ASN A 154 10.80 13.33 12.51
N ASP A 155 9.68 13.35 13.26
CA ASP A 155 8.58 14.29 13.05
C ASP A 155 8.08 14.28 11.58
N GLY A 156 8.09 13.09 10.98
CA GLY A 156 7.83 12.89 9.55
C GLY A 156 6.41 13.22 9.12
N SER A 157 6.25 13.54 7.86
CA SER A 157 4.98 13.96 7.25
C SER A 157 4.24 12.78 6.62
N PRO A 158 3.03 12.43 7.06
CA PRO A 158 2.18 11.43 6.40
C PRO A 158 1.51 12.00 5.16
N ILE A 159 1.47 11.22 4.08
CA ILE A 159 0.74 11.54 2.84
C ILE A 159 -0.18 10.36 2.53
N CYS A 160 -1.47 10.65 2.40
CA CYS A 160 -2.47 9.65 2.08
C CYS A 160 -2.67 9.54 0.56
N VAL A 161 -2.48 8.36 0.00
CA VAL A 161 -2.99 8.03 -1.34
C VAL A 161 -4.49 7.82 -1.21
N LYS A 162 -5.29 8.62 -1.93
CA LYS A 162 -6.76 8.56 -1.83
C LYS A 162 -7.30 7.24 -2.33
N GLN A 163 -8.12 6.62 -1.48
CA GLN A 163 -8.85 5.40 -1.75
C GLN A 163 -10.27 5.52 -1.19
N THR A 164 -11.17 4.62 -1.55
CA THR A 164 -12.55 4.61 -1.03
C THR A 164 -12.60 4.31 0.46
N TRP A 165 -11.64 3.57 0.99
CA TRP A 165 -11.56 3.11 2.38
C TRP A 165 -10.83 4.06 3.34
N ASN A 166 -10.36 5.22 2.87
CA ASN A 166 -9.58 6.13 3.72
C ASN A 166 -10.07 7.60 3.68
N THR A 167 -11.34 7.81 3.41
CA THR A 167 -11.94 9.15 3.29
C THR A 167 -11.73 10.03 4.53
N GLU A 168 -11.56 9.44 5.71
CA GLU A 168 -11.26 10.18 6.95
C GLU A 168 -9.90 10.89 6.92
N CYS A 169 -8.96 10.45 6.09
CA CYS A 169 -7.67 11.08 5.91
C CYS A 169 -7.75 12.36 5.07
N HIS A 170 -8.74 12.47 4.18
CA HIS A 170 -8.79 13.50 3.14
C HIS A 170 -8.87 14.93 3.69
N THR A 171 -9.35 15.12 4.91
CA THR A 171 -9.45 16.43 5.57
C THR A 171 -8.43 16.62 6.69
N LYS A 172 -7.66 15.59 7.06
CA LYS A 172 -6.80 15.59 8.24
C LYS A 172 -5.30 15.59 7.94
N MET A 173 -4.95 15.30 6.69
CA MET A 173 -3.55 15.26 6.23
C MET A 173 -3.45 15.56 4.74
N MET A 174 -2.22 15.70 4.25
CA MET A 174 -1.97 15.83 2.82
C MET A 174 -2.43 14.59 2.07
N THR A 175 -3.04 14.78 0.92
CA THR A 175 -3.52 13.70 0.06
C THR A 175 -3.03 13.85 -1.36
N ILE A 176 -2.78 12.72 -2.00
CA ILE A 176 -2.44 12.61 -3.43
C ILE A 176 -3.40 11.64 -4.11
N ASP A 177 -3.67 11.87 -5.38
CA ASP A 177 -4.47 10.97 -6.21
C ASP A 177 -3.57 9.98 -6.99
N ARG A 178 -2.31 10.36 -7.21
CA ARG A 178 -1.30 9.54 -7.89
C ARG A 178 0.10 9.85 -7.35
N LEU A 179 1.05 8.93 -7.53
CA LEU A 179 2.41 9.09 -6.96
C LEU A 179 3.15 10.34 -7.44
N SER A 180 3.00 10.71 -8.71
CA SER A 180 3.68 11.90 -9.24
C SER A 180 3.22 13.21 -8.60
N ASP A 181 2.04 13.25 -7.95
CA ASP A 181 1.55 14.46 -7.28
C ASP A 181 2.47 14.89 -6.12
N ILE A 182 3.28 13.96 -5.57
CA ILE A 182 4.22 14.30 -4.50
C ILE A 182 5.23 15.34 -4.94
N ILE A 183 5.66 15.29 -6.20
CA ILE A 183 6.65 16.20 -6.76
C ILE A 183 6.18 17.65 -6.63
N ASP A 184 4.93 17.90 -7.02
CA ASP A 184 4.36 19.24 -7.04
C ASP A 184 3.81 19.69 -5.68
N LYS A 185 3.21 18.76 -4.91
CA LYS A 185 2.52 19.09 -3.65
C LYS A 185 3.44 19.17 -2.43
N VAL A 186 4.57 18.47 -2.46
CA VAL A 186 5.49 18.38 -1.30
C VAL A 186 6.74 19.18 -1.55
N PHE A 187 7.20 19.25 -2.80
CA PHE A 187 8.50 19.78 -3.17
C PHE A 187 8.43 20.94 -4.20
N GLY A 188 7.24 21.23 -4.76
CA GLY A 188 6.97 22.42 -5.60
C GLY A 188 6.57 23.58 -4.73
#